data_66c958494d758d3167467784f35035a3
#
_entry.id   66c958494d758d3167467784f35035a3
#
_cell.length_a   1.000
_cell.length_b   1.000
_cell.length_c   1.000
_cell.angle_alpha   90.00
_cell.angle_beta   90.00
_cell.angle_gamma   90.00
#
_symmetry.space_group_name_H-M   'P 1'
#
loop_
_entity.id
_entity.type
_entity.pdbx_description
1 polymer ?
#
loop_
_entity_poly.entity_id
_entity_poly.type
_entity_poly.pdbx_seq_one_letter_code
_entity_poly.pdbx_strand_id
1 'polypeptide(L)'
;QGEHMFGNMWHGAFTCEPDLKYCNYLLVLGRNPMSSGGVAENYQYANALARGMKMIVVDPRLSPTGAKGNQWIPIKPGTDSAFMLAMIQVILNEIGAWDEPFLLEKTNSPYLVGPDGYFLRDEDGKVLAWDKLSKQAVPVDNSNPEQPKRLALLGEFTYKKTSCKTSFQMLKDHVKQYTPEWAESVTEIKANTIREVAKDWIEYAQIGATIELDGQVFPLRPVATKLGRGITGVMRSYQTILANHILAMIVGSIEVPGGHWGGIIESRGHFRGLIP
;
A
#
# COMPACT_ATOMS: atom_id res chain seq x y z
N GLN A 1 12.16 10.63 -8.05
CA GLN A 1 12.60 9.36 -8.72
C GLN A 1 11.91 8.13 -8.11
N GLY A 2 11.80 7.99 -6.78
CA GLY A 2 11.15 6.83 -6.16
C GLY A 2 9.70 6.65 -6.58
N GLU A 3 8.90 7.71 -6.59
CA GLU A 3 7.50 7.66 -7.03
C GLU A 3 7.37 7.18 -8.48
N HIS A 4 8.20 7.69 -9.38
CA HIS A 4 8.19 7.26 -10.77
C HIS A 4 8.64 5.82 -10.96
N MET A 5 9.61 5.37 -10.17
CA MET A 5 10.08 4.00 -10.24
C MET A 5 8.98 3.02 -9.79
N PHE A 6 8.31 3.30 -8.68
CA PHE A 6 7.20 2.45 -8.22
C PHE A 6 5.98 2.54 -9.14
N GLY A 7 5.67 3.73 -9.68
CA GLY A 7 4.66 3.89 -10.71
C GLY A 7 4.94 2.98 -11.91
N ASN A 8 6.16 2.99 -12.43
CA ASN A 8 6.54 2.15 -13.55
C ASN A 8 6.56 0.65 -13.22
N MET A 9 7.05 0.27 -12.04
CA MET A 9 7.18 -1.14 -11.67
C MET A 9 5.84 -1.81 -11.33
N TRP A 10 4.92 -1.09 -10.72
CA TRP A 10 3.69 -1.68 -10.16
C TRP A 10 2.42 -1.28 -10.89
N HIS A 11 2.43 -0.13 -11.55
CA HIS A 11 1.26 0.38 -12.25
C HIS A 11 1.47 0.49 -13.77
N GLY A 12 2.69 0.21 -14.27
CA GLY A 12 3.02 0.44 -15.68
C GLY A 12 2.85 1.90 -16.11
N ALA A 13 2.92 2.85 -15.16
CA ALA A 13 2.61 4.26 -15.34
C ALA A 13 3.68 5.17 -14.73
N PHE A 14 3.61 6.47 -15.02
CA PHE A 14 4.62 7.42 -14.52
C PHE A 14 4.43 7.78 -13.05
N THR A 15 3.18 7.87 -12.60
CA THR A 15 2.82 8.18 -11.22
C THR A 15 1.72 7.25 -10.73
N CYS A 16 1.59 7.19 -9.40
CA CYS A 16 0.48 6.51 -8.75
C CYS A 16 -0.47 7.57 -8.18
N GLU A 17 -1.73 7.51 -8.59
CA GLU A 17 -2.75 8.51 -8.27
C GLU A 17 -3.94 7.86 -7.53
N PRO A 18 -4.60 8.59 -6.62
CA PRO A 18 -5.83 8.10 -5.99
C PRO A 18 -7.01 8.18 -6.97
N ASP A 19 -7.86 7.17 -6.98
CA ASP A 19 -9.15 7.22 -7.67
C ASP A 19 -10.16 8.03 -6.84
N LEU A 20 -10.11 9.36 -6.96
CA LEU A 20 -10.96 10.27 -6.20
C LEU A 20 -12.46 10.09 -6.47
N LYS A 21 -12.83 9.42 -7.57
CA LYS A 21 -14.25 9.17 -7.89
C LYS A 21 -14.90 8.22 -6.91
N TYR A 22 -14.17 7.20 -6.47
CA TYR A 22 -14.68 6.15 -5.58
C TYR A 22 -13.96 6.09 -4.24
N CYS A 23 -12.88 6.86 -4.04
CA CYS A 23 -12.16 6.92 -2.77
C CYS A 23 -13.02 7.56 -1.68
N ASN A 24 -13.07 6.93 -0.50
CA ASN A 24 -13.80 7.41 0.67
C ASN A 24 -12.88 7.80 1.83
N TYR A 25 -11.62 7.36 1.81
CA TYR A 25 -10.62 7.74 2.78
C TYR A 25 -9.30 8.03 2.08
N LEU A 26 -8.85 9.28 2.14
CA LEU A 26 -7.63 9.72 1.50
C LEU A 26 -6.62 10.20 2.53
N LEU A 27 -5.42 9.62 2.52
CA LEU A 27 -4.28 10.05 3.31
C LEU A 27 -3.32 10.88 2.45
N VAL A 28 -3.25 12.18 2.68
CA VAL A 28 -2.37 13.10 1.93
C VAL A 28 -1.11 13.35 2.74
N LEU A 29 0.07 13.04 2.17
CA LEU A 29 1.35 13.11 2.87
C LEU A 29 2.33 14.00 2.11
N GLY A 30 2.78 15.09 2.77
CA GLY A 30 3.76 16.01 2.21
C GLY A 30 3.36 16.63 0.86
N ARG A 31 2.05 16.81 0.64
CA ARG A 31 1.46 17.35 -0.59
C ARG A 31 0.40 18.42 -0.28
N ASN A 32 0.36 19.45 -1.11
CA ASN A 32 -0.63 20.51 -1.03
C ASN A 32 -1.38 20.66 -2.38
N PRO A 33 -2.21 19.67 -2.78
CA PRO A 33 -2.87 19.68 -4.08
C PRO A 33 -3.80 20.90 -4.28
N MET A 34 -4.43 21.40 -3.23
CA MET A 34 -5.34 22.56 -3.35
C MET A 34 -4.63 23.89 -3.66
N SER A 35 -3.30 23.94 -3.55
CA SER A 35 -2.51 25.09 -3.99
C SER A 35 -1.64 24.80 -5.21
N SER A 36 -1.21 23.56 -5.40
CA SER A 36 -0.25 23.19 -6.44
C SER A 36 -0.83 22.24 -7.51
N GLY A 37 -2.04 21.76 -7.30
CA GLY A 37 -2.79 20.98 -8.30
C GLY A 37 -3.40 21.88 -9.39
N GLY A 38 -3.67 21.28 -10.52
CA GLY A 38 -4.42 21.96 -11.59
C GLY A 38 -5.91 22.11 -11.25
N VAL A 39 -6.61 22.89 -12.06
CA VAL A 39 -8.06 23.15 -11.89
C VAL A 39 -8.85 21.84 -11.88
N ALA A 40 -8.54 20.91 -12.79
CA ALA A 40 -9.22 19.61 -12.87
C ALA A 40 -8.98 18.75 -11.61
N GLU A 41 -7.74 18.71 -11.10
CA GLU A 41 -7.42 17.99 -9.87
C GLU A 41 -8.20 18.57 -8.68
N ASN A 42 -8.21 19.89 -8.53
CA ASN A 42 -8.96 20.57 -7.46
C ASN A 42 -10.47 20.34 -7.53
N TYR A 43 -11.04 20.29 -8.74
CA TYR A 43 -12.44 19.95 -8.94
C TYR A 43 -12.76 18.53 -8.47
N GLN A 44 -11.89 17.56 -8.76
CA GLN A 44 -12.06 16.18 -8.29
C GLN A 44 -12.02 16.08 -6.75
N TYR A 45 -11.08 16.80 -6.09
CA TYR A 45 -11.04 16.88 -4.63
C TYR A 45 -12.32 17.49 -4.05
N ALA A 46 -12.80 18.59 -4.63
CA ALA A 46 -14.03 19.25 -4.16
C ALA A 46 -15.24 18.32 -4.25
N ASN A 47 -15.38 17.59 -5.36
CA ASN A 47 -16.46 16.63 -5.54
C ASN A 47 -16.36 15.44 -4.58
N ALA A 48 -15.14 14.90 -4.35
CA ALA A 48 -14.92 13.82 -3.42
C ALA A 48 -15.25 14.22 -1.98
N LEU A 49 -14.82 15.41 -1.56
CA LEU A 49 -15.14 15.96 -0.22
C LEU A 49 -16.65 16.23 -0.07
N ALA A 50 -17.31 16.79 -1.10
CA ALA A 50 -18.75 17.00 -1.09
C ALA A 50 -19.55 15.68 -1.02
N ARG A 51 -19.01 14.58 -1.56
CA ARG A 51 -19.59 13.23 -1.43
C ARG A 51 -19.37 12.64 -0.03
N GLY A 52 -18.53 13.22 0.82
CA GLY A 52 -18.22 12.76 2.17
C GLY A 52 -16.91 11.98 2.32
N MET A 53 -16.01 12.06 1.32
CA MET A 53 -14.68 11.49 1.46
C MET A 53 -13.96 12.08 2.69
N LYS A 54 -13.46 11.22 3.57
CA LYS A 54 -12.64 11.62 4.71
C LYS A 54 -11.19 11.84 4.22
N MET A 55 -10.68 13.05 4.40
CA MET A 55 -9.32 13.41 4.00
C MET A 55 -8.48 13.75 5.24
N ILE A 56 -7.42 12.98 5.45
CA ILE A 56 -6.43 13.20 6.52
C ILE A 56 -5.17 13.75 5.86
N VAL A 57 -4.67 14.87 6.37
CA VAL A 57 -3.49 15.56 5.83
C VAL A 57 -2.36 15.51 6.83
N VAL A 58 -1.29 14.80 6.49
CA VAL A 58 -0.06 14.70 7.30
C VAL A 58 0.99 15.61 6.67
N ASP A 59 1.24 16.72 7.30
CA ASP A 59 2.15 17.75 6.80
C ASP A 59 2.71 18.59 7.98
N PRO A 60 3.99 18.96 7.97
CA PRO A 60 4.56 19.79 9.02
C PRO A 60 3.84 21.13 9.21
N ARG A 61 3.21 21.64 8.16
CA ARG A 61 2.54 22.94 8.14
C ARG A 61 1.07 22.79 7.77
N LEU A 62 0.19 23.47 8.47
CA LEU A 62 -1.20 23.60 8.05
C LEU A 62 -1.28 24.36 6.71
N SER A 63 -1.48 23.60 5.64
CA SER A 63 -1.64 24.10 4.28
C SER A 63 -3.13 24.33 3.94
N PRO A 64 -3.47 25.02 2.84
CA PRO A 64 -4.85 25.07 2.34
C PRO A 64 -5.50 23.69 2.20
N THR A 65 -4.75 22.66 1.79
CA THR A 65 -5.23 21.27 1.77
C THR A 65 -5.53 20.77 3.19
N GLY A 66 -4.63 21.03 4.15
CA GLY A 66 -4.85 20.67 5.55
C GLY A 66 -6.07 21.37 6.16
N ALA A 67 -6.29 22.64 5.80
CA ALA A 67 -7.45 23.41 6.28
C ALA A 67 -8.79 22.91 5.69
N LYS A 68 -8.78 22.20 4.59
CA LYS A 68 -9.97 21.57 3.95
C LYS A 68 -10.14 20.10 4.30
N GLY A 69 -9.10 19.46 4.86
CA GLY A 69 -9.17 18.09 5.35
C GLY A 69 -10.04 17.95 6.59
N ASN A 70 -10.48 16.73 6.85
CA ASN A 70 -11.20 16.40 8.08
C ASN A 70 -10.28 16.45 9.30
N GLN A 71 -8.98 16.19 9.09
CA GLN A 71 -7.96 16.25 10.12
C GLN A 71 -6.62 16.67 9.51
N TRP A 72 -5.92 17.58 10.18
CA TRP A 72 -4.51 17.86 9.94
C TRP A 72 -3.68 17.27 11.08
N ILE A 73 -2.65 16.52 10.71
CA ILE A 73 -1.72 15.88 11.64
C ILE A 73 -0.33 16.47 11.37
N PRO A 74 0.18 17.31 12.29
CA PRO A 74 1.54 17.81 12.20
C PRO A 74 2.54 16.66 12.37
N ILE A 75 3.55 16.66 11.51
CA ILE A 75 4.61 15.64 11.54
C ILE A 75 5.97 16.31 11.51
N LYS A 76 6.95 15.75 12.22
CA LYS A 76 8.34 16.17 12.10
C LYS A 76 8.86 15.88 10.67
N PRO A 77 9.42 16.88 9.97
CA PRO A 77 9.87 16.70 8.58
C PRO A 77 10.80 15.51 8.38
N GLY A 78 10.55 14.70 7.34
CA GLY A 78 11.38 13.56 6.96
C GLY A 78 11.20 12.30 7.81
N THR A 79 10.14 12.22 8.62
CA THR A 79 9.84 11.05 9.46
C THR A 79 8.61 10.26 9.00
N ASP A 80 8.10 10.54 7.81
CA ASP A 80 6.91 9.91 7.23
C ASP A 80 7.00 8.38 7.15
N SER A 81 8.20 7.83 6.91
CA SER A 81 8.42 6.38 6.94
C SER A 81 8.12 5.76 8.31
N ALA A 82 8.46 6.45 9.41
CA ALA A 82 8.18 5.96 10.75
C ALA A 82 6.67 5.91 11.02
N PHE A 83 5.93 6.93 10.57
CA PHE A 83 4.48 6.96 10.65
C PHE A 83 3.85 5.78 9.87
N MET A 84 4.26 5.56 8.62
CA MET A 84 3.74 4.48 7.79
C MET A 84 4.09 3.09 8.33
N LEU A 85 5.33 2.88 8.80
CA LEU A 85 5.74 1.61 9.40
C LEU A 85 4.94 1.29 10.66
N ALA A 86 4.64 2.31 11.49
CA ALA A 86 3.80 2.12 12.66
C ALA A 86 2.34 1.82 12.28
N MET A 87 1.79 2.44 11.25
CA MET A 87 0.47 2.06 10.72
C MET A 87 0.46 0.60 10.27
N ILE A 88 1.47 0.16 9.51
CA ILE A 88 1.61 -1.24 9.07
C ILE A 88 1.70 -2.17 10.29
N GLN A 89 2.48 -1.80 11.31
CA GLN A 89 2.59 -2.56 12.56
C GLN A 89 1.22 -2.73 13.23
N VAL A 90 0.47 -1.64 13.41
CA VAL A 90 -0.89 -1.66 13.99
C VAL A 90 -1.80 -2.58 13.18
N ILE A 91 -1.82 -2.43 11.86
CA ILE A 91 -2.66 -3.23 10.97
C ILE A 91 -2.33 -4.72 11.08
N LEU A 92 -1.05 -5.08 10.99
CA LEU A 92 -0.63 -6.47 10.95
C LEU A 92 -0.58 -7.15 12.32
N ASN A 93 -0.26 -6.43 13.39
CA ASN A 93 0.01 -7.05 14.70
C ASN A 93 -1.00 -6.67 15.79
N GLU A 94 -1.65 -5.50 15.74
CA GLU A 94 -2.67 -5.13 16.72
C GLU A 94 -4.08 -5.45 16.21
N ILE A 95 -4.41 -5.12 14.93
CA ILE A 95 -5.72 -5.37 14.32
C ILE A 95 -5.80 -6.77 13.71
N GLY A 96 -4.78 -7.19 12.99
CA GLY A 96 -4.73 -8.49 12.33
C GLY A 96 -5.62 -8.58 11.09
N ALA A 97 -5.70 -7.51 10.28
CA ALA A 97 -6.56 -7.43 9.10
C ALA A 97 -5.74 -7.16 7.82
N TRP A 98 -6.06 -7.88 6.75
CA TRP A 98 -5.46 -7.75 5.42
C TRP A 98 -6.32 -8.41 4.35
N ASP A 99 -6.10 -8.06 3.08
CA ASP A 99 -6.75 -8.70 1.93
C ASP A 99 -6.00 -9.98 1.53
N GLU A 100 -6.34 -11.11 2.16
CA GLU A 100 -5.66 -12.38 1.92
C GLU A 100 -5.73 -12.85 0.45
N PRO A 101 -6.90 -12.80 -0.24
CA PRO A 101 -6.96 -13.16 -1.65
C PRO A 101 -6.02 -12.33 -2.52
N PHE A 102 -6.00 -11.00 -2.36
CA PHE A 102 -5.11 -10.13 -3.10
C PHE A 102 -3.63 -10.46 -2.83
N LEU A 103 -3.25 -10.64 -1.56
CA LEU A 103 -1.88 -10.95 -1.18
C LEU A 103 -1.40 -12.29 -1.74
N LEU A 104 -2.26 -13.31 -1.77
CA LEU A 104 -1.95 -14.63 -2.31
C LEU A 104 -1.83 -14.63 -3.83
N GLU A 105 -2.70 -13.88 -4.53
CA GLU A 105 -2.82 -13.94 -5.98
C GLU A 105 -1.91 -12.93 -6.70
N LYS A 106 -1.72 -11.73 -6.11
CA LYS A 106 -1.12 -10.59 -6.81
C LYS A 106 0.24 -10.17 -6.27
N THR A 107 0.73 -10.83 -5.23
CA THR A 107 2.00 -10.46 -4.58
C THR A 107 2.91 -11.66 -4.34
N ASN A 108 4.14 -11.38 -3.92
CA ASN A 108 5.09 -12.40 -3.47
C ASN A 108 4.88 -12.83 -2.00
N SER A 109 3.79 -12.43 -1.38
CA SER A 109 3.49 -12.70 0.03
C SER A 109 3.57 -14.18 0.43
N PRO A 110 3.09 -15.15 -0.38
CA PRO A 110 3.17 -16.57 -0.05
C PRO A 110 4.54 -17.22 -0.32
N TYR A 111 5.49 -16.51 -0.93
CA TYR A 111 6.77 -17.10 -1.32
C TYR A 111 7.63 -17.43 -0.10
N LEU A 112 8.26 -18.59 -0.12
CA LEU A 112 9.14 -19.05 0.94
C LEU A 112 10.51 -18.38 0.85
N VAL A 113 10.97 -17.85 1.97
CA VAL A 113 12.27 -17.19 2.13
C VAL A 113 13.14 -18.01 3.08
N GLY A 114 14.36 -18.28 2.65
CA GLY A 114 15.36 -18.99 3.43
C GLY A 114 16.05 -18.10 4.46
N PRO A 115 16.90 -18.69 5.30
CA PRO A 115 17.64 -17.96 6.35
C PRO A 115 18.67 -16.97 5.77
N ASP A 116 19.02 -17.10 4.50
CA ASP A 116 19.87 -16.17 3.74
C ASP A 116 19.11 -14.93 3.23
N GLY A 117 17.80 -14.87 3.43
CA GLY A 117 16.93 -13.77 3.00
C GLY A 117 16.50 -13.84 1.53
N TYR A 118 16.80 -14.92 0.82
CA TYR A 118 16.41 -15.12 -0.58
C TYR A 118 15.22 -16.09 -0.70
N PHE A 119 14.48 -15.93 -1.79
CA PHE A 119 13.40 -16.87 -2.12
C PHE A 119 13.93 -18.25 -2.39
N LEU A 120 13.34 -19.26 -1.76
CA LEU A 120 13.61 -20.65 -2.09
C LEU A 120 13.12 -20.98 -3.49
N ARG A 121 13.93 -21.77 -4.21
CA ARG A 121 13.65 -22.20 -5.58
C ARG A 121 13.81 -23.71 -5.73
N ASP A 122 13.07 -24.27 -6.68
CA ASP A 122 13.26 -25.66 -7.10
C ASP A 122 14.50 -25.81 -8.03
N GLU A 123 14.65 -26.99 -8.59
CA GLU A 123 15.76 -27.34 -9.50
C GLU A 123 15.65 -26.61 -10.85
N ASP A 124 14.43 -26.21 -11.25
CA ASP A 124 14.17 -25.44 -12.47
C ASP A 124 14.23 -23.92 -12.23
N GLY A 125 14.56 -23.48 -11.00
CA GLY A 125 14.67 -22.08 -10.62
C GLY A 125 13.33 -21.39 -10.31
N LYS A 126 12.20 -22.13 -10.27
CA LYS A 126 10.89 -21.60 -9.89
C LYS A 126 10.82 -21.34 -8.41
N VAL A 127 10.21 -20.23 -8.04
CA VAL A 127 10.01 -19.86 -6.63
C VAL A 127 9.03 -20.82 -5.96
N LEU A 128 9.31 -21.14 -4.69
CA LEU A 128 8.50 -22.06 -3.91
C LEU A 128 7.55 -21.32 -2.97
N ALA A 129 6.36 -21.92 -2.78
CA ALA A 129 5.38 -21.54 -1.76
C ALA A 129 4.92 -22.80 -1.01
N TRP A 130 4.34 -22.61 0.19
CA TRP A 130 3.83 -23.74 0.99
C TRP A 130 2.37 -24.05 0.66
N ASP A 131 2.10 -25.27 0.18
CA ASP A 131 0.74 -25.77 -0.05
C ASP A 131 0.15 -26.34 1.25
N LYS A 132 -0.96 -25.76 1.74
CA LYS A 132 -1.64 -26.16 2.96
C LYS A 132 -2.24 -27.56 2.90
N LEU A 133 -2.63 -28.02 1.71
CA LEU A 133 -3.28 -29.32 1.52
C LEU A 133 -2.27 -30.45 1.46
N SER A 134 -1.26 -30.35 0.61
CA SER A 134 -0.20 -31.37 0.49
C SER A 134 0.82 -31.30 1.64
N LYS A 135 0.84 -30.19 2.40
CA LYS A 135 1.83 -29.87 3.45
C LYS A 135 3.28 -29.95 2.91
N GLN A 136 3.48 -29.43 1.72
CA GLN A 136 4.78 -29.43 1.05
C GLN A 136 5.04 -28.08 0.38
N ALA A 137 6.33 -27.79 0.17
CA ALA A 137 6.72 -26.68 -0.69
C ALA A 137 6.50 -27.07 -2.15
N VAL A 138 5.78 -26.23 -2.89
CA VAL A 138 5.43 -26.43 -4.30
C VAL A 138 5.90 -25.25 -5.14
N PRO A 139 6.28 -25.47 -6.41
CA PRO A 139 6.55 -24.35 -7.31
C PRO A 139 5.31 -23.48 -7.53
N VAL A 140 5.52 -22.17 -7.55
CA VAL A 140 4.46 -21.22 -7.88
C VAL A 140 4.14 -21.32 -9.36
N ASP A 141 2.88 -21.51 -9.67
CA ASP A 141 2.34 -21.59 -11.03
C ASP A 141 1.27 -20.50 -11.24
N ASN A 142 1.68 -19.40 -11.86
CA ASN A 142 0.80 -18.27 -12.15
C ASN A 142 -0.27 -18.58 -13.22
N SER A 143 -0.16 -19.72 -13.91
CA SER A 143 -1.16 -20.16 -14.89
C SER A 143 -2.33 -20.91 -14.25
N ASN A 144 -2.19 -21.34 -12.99
CA ASN A 144 -3.21 -22.08 -12.26
C ASN A 144 -3.98 -21.16 -11.28
N PRO A 145 -5.19 -20.70 -11.61
CA PRO A 145 -5.96 -19.77 -10.78
C PRO A 145 -6.42 -20.37 -9.44
N GLU A 146 -6.39 -21.69 -9.28
CA GLU A 146 -6.78 -22.35 -8.03
C GLU A 146 -5.62 -22.53 -7.05
N GLN A 147 -4.39 -22.42 -7.52
CA GLN A 147 -3.22 -22.62 -6.66
C GLN A 147 -3.14 -21.61 -5.54
N PRO A 148 -3.35 -20.27 -5.72
CA PRO A 148 -3.25 -19.29 -4.64
C PRO A 148 -4.14 -19.62 -3.44
N LYS A 149 -5.33 -20.15 -3.63
CA LYS A 149 -6.27 -20.52 -2.55
C LYS A 149 -5.72 -21.60 -1.61
N ARG A 150 -4.76 -22.38 -2.08
CA ARG A 150 -4.12 -23.47 -1.33
C ARG A 150 -2.82 -23.04 -0.64
N LEU A 151 -2.25 -21.94 -1.04
CA LEU A 151 -0.98 -21.47 -0.49
C LEU A 151 -1.14 -20.91 0.93
N ALA A 152 -0.10 -21.06 1.73
CA ALA A 152 -0.02 -20.43 3.05
C ALA A 152 0.46 -18.98 2.90
N LEU A 153 -0.31 -18.04 3.46
CA LEU A 153 0.11 -16.65 3.55
C LEU A 153 1.04 -16.42 4.75
N LEU A 154 0.77 -17.10 5.87
CA LEU A 154 1.54 -17.00 7.11
C LEU A 154 2.13 -18.36 7.45
N GLY A 155 3.28 -18.36 8.08
CA GLY A 155 3.86 -19.55 8.67
C GLY A 155 5.37 -19.66 8.54
N GLU A 156 5.89 -20.57 9.37
CA GLU A 156 7.27 -21.03 9.37
C GLU A 156 7.28 -22.52 9.05
N PHE A 157 8.12 -22.92 8.12
CA PHE A 157 8.12 -24.27 7.55
C PHE A 157 9.56 -24.79 7.44
N THR A 158 9.67 -26.07 7.13
CA THR A 158 10.97 -26.72 6.85
C THR A 158 10.96 -27.28 5.45
N TYR A 159 11.91 -26.87 4.62
CA TYR A 159 12.15 -27.40 3.29
C TYR A 159 13.59 -27.93 3.16
N LYS A 160 13.77 -29.19 2.78
CA LYS A 160 15.09 -29.86 2.64
C LYS A 160 16.00 -29.60 3.87
N LYS A 161 15.45 -29.72 5.09
CA LYS A 161 16.10 -29.45 6.40
C LYS A 161 16.45 -27.98 6.69
N THR A 162 16.00 -27.06 5.87
CA THR A 162 16.21 -25.61 6.07
C THR A 162 14.92 -24.99 6.58
N SER A 163 15.00 -24.20 7.66
CA SER A 163 13.86 -23.39 8.14
C SER A 163 13.60 -22.25 7.17
N CYS A 164 12.34 -21.98 6.86
CA CYS A 164 11.91 -20.91 5.98
C CYS A 164 10.59 -20.31 6.45
N LYS A 165 10.35 -19.07 6.09
CA LYS A 165 9.09 -18.36 6.38
C LYS A 165 8.47 -17.87 5.08
N THR A 166 7.15 -17.64 5.08
CA THR A 166 6.55 -16.86 3.99
C THR A 166 7.03 -15.41 4.05
N SER A 167 7.11 -14.75 2.90
CA SER A 167 7.49 -13.32 2.83
C SER A 167 6.58 -12.44 3.70
N PHE A 168 5.29 -12.75 3.74
CA PHE A 168 4.33 -12.00 4.56
C PHE A 168 4.54 -12.22 6.05
N GLN A 169 4.90 -13.45 6.47
CA GLN A 169 5.30 -13.71 7.86
C GLN A 169 6.55 -12.91 8.24
N MET A 170 7.53 -12.84 7.36
CA MET A 170 8.74 -12.03 7.59
C MET A 170 8.41 -10.55 7.72
N LEU A 171 7.55 -10.00 6.85
CA LEU A 171 7.07 -8.61 6.96
C LEU A 171 6.39 -8.37 8.31
N LYS A 172 5.46 -9.26 8.68
CA LYS A 172 4.71 -9.17 9.94
C LYS A 172 5.64 -9.21 11.16
N ASP A 173 6.66 -10.08 11.14
CA ASP A 173 7.66 -10.16 12.21
C ASP A 173 8.57 -8.92 12.23
N HIS A 174 9.01 -8.45 11.07
CA HIS A 174 9.91 -7.30 10.95
C HIS A 174 9.30 -6.02 11.51
N VAL A 175 8.01 -5.77 11.22
CA VAL A 175 7.37 -4.52 11.64
C VAL A 175 7.01 -4.47 13.12
N LYS A 176 7.08 -5.56 13.87
CA LYS A 176 6.79 -5.59 15.32
C LYS A 176 7.56 -4.55 16.12
N GLN A 177 8.78 -4.21 15.69
CA GLN A 177 9.63 -3.22 16.36
C GLN A 177 9.17 -1.77 16.16
N TYR A 178 8.34 -1.50 15.16
CA TYR A 178 7.89 -0.14 14.80
C TYR A 178 6.56 0.19 15.47
N THR A 179 6.52 0.15 16.79
CA THR A 179 5.30 0.42 17.55
C THR A 179 4.85 1.88 17.41
N PRO A 180 3.56 2.20 17.63
CA PRO A 180 3.10 3.59 17.66
C PRO A 180 3.83 4.46 18.67
N GLU A 181 4.24 3.91 19.81
CA GLU A 181 5.01 4.62 20.83
C GLU A 181 6.43 4.97 20.35
N TRP A 182 7.07 4.03 19.65
CA TRP A 182 8.34 4.31 18.96
C TRP A 182 8.15 5.42 17.92
N ALA A 183 7.12 5.32 17.09
CA ALA A 183 6.84 6.32 16.07
C ALA A 183 6.49 7.68 16.66
N GLU A 184 5.78 7.77 17.78
CA GLU A 184 5.55 9.03 18.51
C GLU A 184 6.87 9.71 18.87
N SER A 185 7.84 8.96 19.36
CA SER A 185 9.17 9.51 19.71
C SER A 185 9.94 10.07 18.52
N VAL A 186 9.65 9.56 17.30
CA VAL A 186 10.33 9.94 16.06
C VAL A 186 9.59 11.05 15.31
N THR A 187 8.26 10.93 15.20
CA THR A 187 7.41 11.74 14.33
C THR A 187 6.74 12.91 15.06
N GLU A 188 6.67 12.85 16.39
CA GLU A 188 5.90 13.75 17.27
C GLU A 188 4.36 13.58 17.13
N ILE A 189 3.91 12.60 16.35
CA ILE A 189 2.49 12.22 16.23
C ILE A 189 2.15 11.30 17.41
N LYS A 190 1.07 11.56 18.11
CA LYS A 190 0.62 10.74 19.25
C LYS A 190 0.35 9.29 18.83
N ALA A 191 0.79 8.33 19.63
CA ALA A 191 0.59 6.90 19.37
C ALA A 191 -0.89 6.55 19.13
N ASN A 192 -1.80 7.13 19.91
CA ASN A 192 -3.24 6.92 19.73
C ASN A 192 -3.74 7.45 18.37
N THR A 193 -3.24 8.61 17.91
CA THR A 193 -3.59 9.14 16.59
C THR A 193 -3.14 8.19 15.47
N ILE A 194 -1.95 7.58 15.60
CA ILE A 194 -1.47 6.57 14.62
C ILE A 194 -2.41 5.36 14.58
N ARG A 195 -2.84 4.87 15.75
CA ARG A 195 -3.80 3.76 15.86
C ARG A 195 -5.17 4.10 15.26
N GLU A 196 -5.67 5.31 15.50
CA GLU A 196 -6.93 5.80 14.94
C GLU A 196 -6.87 5.84 13.41
N VAL A 197 -5.81 6.41 12.82
CA VAL A 197 -5.61 6.47 11.37
C VAL A 197 -5.47 5.07 10.76
N ALA A 198 -4.75 4.16 11.42
CA ALA A 198 -4.61 2.78 10.97
C ALA A 198 -5.93 2.00 11.03
N LYS A 199 -6.74 2.21 12.08
CA LYS A 199 -8.08 1.63 12.22
C LYS A 199 -9.03 2.15 11.14
N ASP A 200 -9.08 3.46 10.93
CA ASP A 200 -9.84 4.08 9.85
C ASP A 200 -9.43 3.51 8.49
N TRP A 201 -8.11 3.38 8.23
CA TRP A 201 -7.62 2.82 6.98
C TRP A 201 -8.21 1.43 6.69
N ILE A 202 -8.24 0.55 7.67
CA ILE A 202 -8.84 -0.80 7.54
C ILE A 202 -10.35 -0.74 7.40
N GLU A 203 -11.03 0.08 8.18
CA GLU A 203 -12.49 0.21 8.14
C GLU A 203 -12.96 0.72 6.77
N TYR A 204 -12.32 1.78 6.28
CA TYR A 204 -12.64 2.36 4.97
C TYR A 204 -12.15 1.52 3.79
N ALA A 205 -11.18 0.62 3.96
CA ALA A 205 -10.73 -0.26 2.90
C ALA A 205 -11.80 -1.24 2.43
N GLN A 206 -12.81 -1.53 3.25
CA GLN A 206 -13.95 -2.38 2.91
C GLN A 206 -13.51 -3.72 2.27
N ILE A 207 -12.52 -4.37 2.87
CA ILE A 207 -11.94 -5.62 2.34
C ILE A 207 -13.07 -6.64 2.08
N GLY A 208 -13.10 -7.20 0.85
CA GLY A 208 -14.16 -8.10 0.40
C GLY A 208 -15.32 -7.41 -0.34
N ALA A 209 -15.46 -6.08 -0.25
CA ALA A 209 -16.49 -5.36 -1.01
C ALA A 209 -16.19 -5.36 -2.52
N THR A 210 -17.27 -5.27 -3.30
CA THR A 210 -17.22 -5.19 -4.77
C THR A 210 -18.09 -4.05 -5.28
N ILE A 211 -17.81 -3.62 -6.51
CA ILE A 211 -18.60 -2.63 -7.24
C ILE A 211 -18.84 -3.13 -8.66
N GLU A 212 -20.03 -2.91 -9.18
CA GLU A 212 -20.35 -3.17 -10.58
C GLU A 212 -20.18 -1.88 -11.40
N LEU A 213 -19.36 -1.93 -12.44
CA LEU A 213 -19.12 -0.84 -13.37
C LEU A 213 -19.21 -1.39 -14.80
N ASP A 214 -20.07 -0.79 -15.62
CA ASP A 214 -20.29 -1.17 -17.02
C ASP A 214 -20.56 -2.68 -17.23
N GLY A 215 -21.32 -3.29 -16.29
CA GLY A 215 -21.66 -4.71 -16.33
C GLY A 215 -20.54 -5.66 -15.88
N GLN A 216 -19.45 -5.13 -15.35
CA GLN A 216 -18.35 -5.92 -14.78
C GLN A 216 -18.22 -5.69 -13.28
N VAL A 217 -17.92 -6.75 -12.54
CA VAL A 217 -17.75 -6.70 -11.07
C VAL A 217 -16.26 -6.57 -10.75
N PHE A 218 -15.91 -5.54 -9.99
CA PHE A 218 -14.56 -5.27 -9.54
C PHE A 218 -14.46 -5.31 -8.01
N PRO A 219 -13.31 -5.68 -7.43
CA PRO A 219 -13.04 -5.40 -6.02
C PRO A 219 -13.14 -3.89 -5.78
N LEU A 220 -13.73 -3.49 -4.65
CA LEU A 220 -13.80 -2.09 -4.22
C LEU A 220 -12.92 -1.90 -2.98
N ARG A 221 -11.93 -0.99 -3.07
CA ARG A 221 -11.04 -0.65 -1.93
C ARG A 221 -10.91 0.86 -1.83
N PRO A 222 -11.91 1.54 -1.22
CA PRO A 222 -12.04 3.00 -1.30
C PRO A 222 -11.09 3.75 -0.34
N VAL A 223 -9.84 3.32 -0.29
CA VAL A 223 -8.74 3.96 0.45
C VAL A 223 -7.54 4.20 -0.44
N ALA A 224 -6.98 5.40 -0.37
CA ALA A 224 -5.80 5.75 -1.14
C ALA A 224 -4.90 6.73 -0.39
N THR A 225 -3.67 6.88 -0.86
CA THR A 225 -2.74 7.91 -0.43
C THR A 225 -2.44 8.86 -1.57
N LYS A 226 -2.13 10.11 -1.24
CA LYS A 226 -1.56 11.08 -2.18
C LYS A 226 -0.25 11.59 -1.63
N LEU A 227 0.82 11.22 -2.29
CA LEU A 227 2.18 11.62 -1.93
C LEU A 227 2.60 12.91 -2.64
N GLY A 228 3.56 13.62 -2.06
CA GLY A 228 4.13 14.80 -2.67
C GLY A 228 5.62 14.97 -2.46
N ARG A 229 6.14 16.13 -2.92
CA ARG A 229 7.58 16.42 -2.84
C ARG A 229 8.10 16.54 -1.41
N GLY A 230 7.24 16.80 -0.43
CA GLY A 230 7.60 16.76 0.99
C GLY A 230 8.18 15.40 1.40
N ILE A 231 7.67 14.31 0.80
CA ILE A 231 8.17 12.94 1.02
C ILE A 231 9.29 12.59 0.06
N THR A 232 9.15 12.96 -1.23
CA THR A 232 10.09 12.52 -2.27
C THR A 232 11.39 13.33 -2.30
N GLY A 233 11.42 14.48 -1.65
CA GLY A 233 12.58 15.38 -1.59
C GLY A 233 13.50 15.19 -0.38
N VAL A 234 13.24 14.20 0.48
CA VAL A 234 14.03 13.94 1.70
C VAL A 234 14.90 12.70 1.57
N MET A 235 15.86 12.55 2.49
CA MET A 235 16.65 11.32 2.59
C MET A 235 15.73 10.13 2.86
N ARG A 236 16.06 8.96 2.29
CA ARG A 236 15.28 7.72 2.43
C ARG A 236 13.87 7.79 1.81
N SER A 237 13.64 8.72 0.89
CA SER A 237 12.35 8.83 0.19
C SER A 237 11.90 7.51 -0.47
N TYR A 238 12.85 6.74 -1.00
CA TYR A 238 12.58 5.43 -1.56
C TYR A 238 11.90 4.49 -0.55
N GLN A 239 12.45 4.37 0.66
CA GLN A 239 11.89 3.52 1.71
C GLN A 239 10.51 4.02 2.16
N THR A 240 10.30 5.33 2.20
CA THR A 240 9.00 5.91 2.53
C THR A 240 7.94 5.55 1.49
N ILE A 241 8.28 5.64 0.21
CA ILE A 241 7.37 5.27 -0.88
C ILE A 241 7.12 3.76 -0.88
N LEU A 242 8.13 2.94 -0.63
CA LEU A 242 7.96 1.49 -0.47
C LEU A 242 6.99 1.16 0.68
N ALA A 243 7.14 1.78 1.85
CA ALA A 243 6.23 1.58 2.98
C ALA A 243 4.80 1.99 2.62
N ASN A 244 4.62 3.09 1.88
CA ASN A 244 3.33 3.53 1.36
C ASN A 244 2.66 2.47 0.45
N HIS A 245 3.42 1.88 -0.46
CA HIS A 245 2.88 0.85 -1.35
C HIS A 245 2.58 -0.45 -0.61
N ILE A 246 3.41 -0.83 0.38
CA ILE A 246 3.11 -1.96 1.26
C ILE A 246 1.78 -1.72 2.00
N LEU A 247 1.56 -0.52 2.52
CA LEU A 247 0.30 -0.15 3.18
C LEU A 247 -0.91 -0.32 2.25
N ALA A 248 -0.78 0.09 0.99
CA ALA A 248 -1.82 -0.08 -0.02
C ALA A 248 -2.03 -1.56 -0.41
N MET A 249 -0.93 -2.33 -0.55
CA MET A 249 -0.99 -3.76 -0.89
C MET A 249 -1.65 -4.61 0.19
N ILE A 250 -1.41 -4.30 1.48
CA ILE A 250 -2.00 -5.05 2.59
C ILE A 250 -3.53 -5.09 2.48
N VAL A 251 -4.14 -4.05 1.99
CA VAL A 251 -5.60 -3.96 1.83
C VAL A 251 -6.08 -4.18 0.39
N GLY A 252 -5.17 -4.47 -0.54
CA GLY A 252 -5.51 -4.71 -1.94
C GLY A 252 -5.97 -3.46 -2.70
N SER A 253 -5.61 -2.25 -2.26
CA SER A 253 -6.04 -0.99 -2.90
C SER A 253 -5.14 -0.56 -4.07
N ILE A 254 -4.77 -1.52 -4.92
CA ILE A 254 -3.92 -1.33 -6.09
C ILE A 254 -4.69 -1.72 -7.35
N GLU A 255 -4.79 -0.81 -8.32
CA GLU A 255 -5.49 -0.99 -9.61
C GLU A 255 -6.96 -1.44 -9.46
N VAL A 256 -7.61 -0.89 -8.44
CA VAL A 256 -9.03 -1.15 -8.15
C VAL A 256 -9.79 0.16 -7.91
N PRO A 257 -11.12 0.21 -8.18
CA PRO A 257 -11.94 1.38 -7.86
C PRO A 257 -11.79 1.85 -6.41
N GLY A 258 -11.58 3.15 -6.25
CA GLY A 258 -11.39 3.81 -4.96
C GLY A 258 -9.97 3.74 -4.39
N GLY A 259 -9.12 2.90 -4.97
CA GLY A 259 -7.72 2.72 -4.57
C GLY A 259 -6.73 3.58 -5.35
N HIS A 260 -5.54 3.04 -5.56
CA HIS A 260 -4.49 3.65 -6.36
C HIS A 260 -4.50 3.09 -7.77
N TRP A 261 -4.22 3.92 -8.73
CA TRP A 261 -4.00 3.51 -10.11
C TRP A 261 -2.87 4.28 -10.78
N GLY A 262 -2.35 3.73 -11.88
CA GLY A 262 -1.31 4.37 -12.66
C GLY A 262 -1.81 5.62 -13.36
N GLY A 263 -1.22 6.75 -13.04
CA GLY A 263 -1.48 8.02 -13.72
C GLY A 263 -0.62 8.18 -14.96
N ILE A 264 -1.24 8.41 -16.13
CA ILE A 264 -0.53 8.74 -17.37
C ILE A 264 -0.36 10.25 -17.45
N ILE A 265 0.87 10.71 -17.65
CA ILE A 265 1.13 12.13 -17.92
C ILE A 265 1.08 12.38 -19.43
N GLU A 266 -0.07 12.26 -20.04
CA GLU A 266 -0.25 12.55 -21.46
C GLU A 266 0.09 14.01 -21.82
N SER A 267 -0.24 14.95 -20.93
CA SER A 267 -0.01 16.38 -21.15
C SER A 267 1.45 16.80 -21.28
N ARG A 268 2.39 15.92 -20.92
CA ARG A 268 3.83 16.20 -20.96
C ARG A 268 4.60 15.48 -22.06
N GLY A 269 3.91 14.74 -22.93
CA GLY A 269 4.50 14.11 -24.10
C GLY A 269 5.56 13.03 -23.84
N HIS A 270 5.71 12.56 -22.63
CA HIS A 270 6.80 11.67 -22.25
C HIS A 270 6.71 10.23 -22.79
N PHE A 271 5.55 9.79 -23.25
CA PHE A 271 5.35 8.37 -23.62
C PHE A 271 4.60 8.11 -24.93
N ARG A 272 4.38 9.13 -25.77
CA ARG A 272 3.70 8.92 -27.07
C ARG A 272 4.38 7.91 -28.01
N GLY A 273 5.60 7.51 -27.74
CA GLY A 273 6.34 6.54 -28.55
C GLY A 273 6.49 5.15 -27.93
N LEU A 274 5.94 4.92 -26.73
CA LEU A 274 6.10 3.63 -25.99
C LEU A 274 4.79 2.83 -25.82
N ILE A 275 3.68 3.38 -26.31
CA ILE A 275 2.41 2.64 -26.37
C ILE A 275 2.35 1.99 -27.76
N PRO A 276 2.30 0.65 -27.85
CA PRO A 276 2.16 -0.03 -29.12
C PRO A 276 0.84 0.27 -29.81
#